data_af6056d1bae1e84b48e41ab5620a0fb2
#
_entry.id   af6056d1bae1e84b48e41ab5620a0fb2
#
_cell.length_a   1.000
_cell.length_b   1.000
_cell.length_c   1.000
_cell.angle_alpha   90.00
_cell.angle_beta   90.00
_cell.angle_gamma   90.00
#
_symmetry.space_group_name_H-M   'P 1'
#
loop_
_entity.id
_entity.type
_entity.pdbx_description
1 polymer ?
#
loop_
_entity_poly.entity_id
_entity_poly.type
_entity_poly.pdbx_seq_one_letter_code
_entity_poly.pdbx_strand_id
1 'polypeptide(L)'
;MGQTASVAAVTEKPRQGWAGLWNISFGFFGIQIGFALQNSNMSRVFQTLGSSIDDLPALWVAAPLTGLIVQPIIGHLSDKTWNRLGRRRPYFLTGAIFSALALLLMPLAPGFAAPLLFAALMLWLLDASLNIAMEPFRAFVGDMLRTDQHAAGYAVQTAFIGAGAVVGSIFPFLLDRLGVANVAADGGIPDTVKWSFWAGGAALFAAVLWTILTTREYSPEDMARFGGAPAEPEQPLRALAAKSYASSALWTGAGGLVALAVEPLALQKEIYLLAGLLGVYGVLSAIAIAMAKQGRRANMLSSIVGDFSGMPPVMKRLALVQFFSWSALFIMWINTTPVVTQYVFGSTDTASAAYNEGASWVNVLFTVYNGIAAVAALALLPSLSRRVGPVTTHSICLTLGALGFLMFFFVRDANTLLIAEIGIGVAWASILAMPYAILASNLPQAKLGIYMGLFNIFIVVPQLLVATVMGSVMLWLFPGEPIWTMLFAAASWSIAALAMQRVKAAL
;
A
#
# COMPACT_ATOMS: atom_id res chain seq x y z
N MET A 1 24.98 -54.12 7.04
CA MET A 1 23.80 -53.91 6.17
C MET A 1 23.39 -52.47 6.33
N GLY A 2 23.85 -51.61 5.41
CA GLY A 2 23.52 -50.18 5.41
C GLY A 2 22.14 -49.99 4.79
N GLN A 3 21.24 -49.41 5.56
CA GLN A 3 20.00 -48.86 5.02
C GLN A 3 20.35 -47.57 4.23
N THR A 4 20.41 -47.71 2.91
CA THR A 4 20.33 -46.54 2.00
C THR A 4 18.96 -45.92 2.18
N ALA A 5 18.89 -44.79 2.89
CA ALA A 5 17.70 -43.97 2.90
C ALA A 5 17.40 -43.59 1.44
N SER A 6 16.30 -44.10 0.89
CA SER A 6 15.77 -43.72 -0.40
C SER A 6 15.49 -42.21 -0.35
N VAL A 7 16.31 -41.43 -1.06
CA VAL A 7 16.01 -40.03 -1.32
C VAL A 7 14.69 -40.03 -2.11
N ALA A 8 13.59 -39.65 -1.44
CA ALA A 8 12.30 -39.53 -2.11
C ALA A 8 12.48 -38.56 -3.28
N ALA A 9 12.13 -39.00 -4.49
CA ALA A 9 12.22 -38.21 -5.67
C ALA A 9 11.45 -36.91 -5.44
N VAL A 10 12.11 -35.74 -5.61
CA VAL A 10 11.48 -34.43 -5.53
C VAL A 10 10.43 -34.39 -6.64
N THR A 11 9.15 -34.44 -6.26
CA THR A 11 8.04 -34.32 -7.19
C THR A 11 7.75 -32.85 -7.42
N GLU A 12 7.64 -32.44 -8.68
CA GLU A 12 7.27 -31.06 -9.01
C GLU A 12 5.79 -30.80 -8.71
N LYS A 13 5.45 -29.55 -8.36
CA LYS A 13 4.04 -29.12 -8.25
C LYS A 13 3.31 -29.33 -9.58
N PRO A 14 2.01 -29.69 -9.57
CA PRO A 14 1.21 -29.78 -10.80
C PRO A 14 1.20 -28.45 -11.55
N ARG A 15 1.38 -28.53 -12.88
CA ARG A 15 1.30 -27.34 -13.74
C ARG A 15 -0.13 -26.83 -13.78
N GLN A 16 -0.34 -25.54 -13.52
CA GLN A 16 -1.66 -24.90 -13.60
C GLN A 16 -1.94 -24.45 -15.04
N GLY A 17 -3.16 -24.79 -15.53
CA GLY A 17 -3.68 -24.22 -16.77
C GLY A 17 -4.19 -22.79 -16.57
N TRP A 18 -4.72 -22.17 -17.63
CA TRP A 18 -5.26 -20.80 -17.58
C TRP A 18 -6.36 -20.65 -16.51
N ALA A 19 -7.29 -21.61 -16.42
CA ALA A 19 -8.34 -21.60 -15.38
C ALA A 19 -7.76 -21.67 -13.96
N GLY A 20 -6.68 -22.43 -13.75
CA GLY A 20 -5.99 -22.47 -12.46
C GLY A 20 -5.35 -21.14 -12.09
N LEU A 21 -4.63 -20.49 -13.04
CA LEU A 21 -4.06 -19.16 -12.85
C LEU A 21 -5.14 -18.11 -12.54
N TRP A 22 -6.27 -18.16 -13.26
CA TRP A 22 -7.42 -17.31 -13.03
C TRP A 22 -7.96 -17.50 -11.60
N ASN A 23 -8.30 -18.72 -11.22
CA ASN A 23 -8.91 -19.04 -9.93
C ASN A 23 -8.00 -18.67 -8.74
N ILE A 24 -6.69 -18.89 -8.89
CA ILE A 24 -5.69 -18.56 -7.87
C ILE A 24 -5.58 -17.04 -7.66
N SER A 25 -5.79 -16.23 -8.70
CA SER A 25 -5.49 -14.79 -8.67
C SER A 25 -6.75 -13.91 -8.59
N PHE A 26 -7.94 -14.43 -8.87
CA PHE A 26 -9.16 -13.63 -9.04
C PHE A 26 -9.59 -12.85 -7.79
N GLY A 27 -9.33 -13.35 -6.59
CA GLY A 27 -9.65 -12.64 -5.36
C GLY A 27 -8.95 -11.28 -5.24
N PHE A 28 -7.80 -11.07 -5.92
CA PHE A 28 -7.16 -9.74 -5.98
C PHE A 28 -7.99 -8.69 -6.68
N PHE A 29 -8.82 -9.06 -7.65
CA PHE A 29 -9.78 -8.16 -8.28
C PHE A 29 -10.71 -7.52 -7.22
N GLY A 30 -11.27 -8.35 -6.33
CA GLY A 30 -12.12 -7.84 -5.25
C GLY A 30 -11.38 -7.00 -4.23
N ILE A 31 -10.22 -7.45 -3.76
CA ILE A 31 -9.38 -6.70 -2.81
C ILE A 31 -9.06 -5.31 -3.38
N GLN A 32 -8.74 -5.24 -4.67
CA GLN A 32 -8.39 -3.99 -5.31
C GLN A 32 -9.58 -3.05 -5.54
N ILE A 33 -10.79 -3.58 -5.71
CA ILE A 33 -12.03 -2.76 -5.68
C ILE A 33 -12.15 -2.07 -4.33
N GLY A 34 -11.89 -2.77 -3.21
CA GLY A 34 -11.93 -2.18 -1.87
C GLY A 34 -10.94 -1.01 -1.72
N PHE A 35 -9.68 -1.21 -2.11
CA PHE A 35 -8.68 -0.14 -2.10
C PHE A 35 -9.03 1.03 -3.01
N ALA A 36 -9.55 0.77 -4.22
CA ALA A 36 -9.89 1.83 -5.16
C ALA A 36 -11.06 2.68 -4.66
N LEU A 37 -12.11 2.06 -4.11
CA LEU A 37 -13.23 2.78 -3.51
C LEU A 37 -12.81 3.62 -2.31
N GLN A 38 -11.94 3.08 -1.46
CA GLN A 38 -11.34 3.80 -0.35
C GLN A 38 -10.56 5.02 -0.85
N ASN A 39 -9.58 4.82 -1.71
CA ASN A 39 -8.67 5.87 -2.17
C ASN A 39 -9.39 7.00 -2.89
N SER A 40 -10.44 6.70 -3.66
CA SER A 40 -11.16 7.72 -4.43
C SER A 40 -12.29 8.41 -3.67
N ASN A 41 -12.79 7.85 -2.56
CA ASN A 41 -13.98 8.38 -1.91
C ASN A 41 -13.83 8.75 -0.42
N MET A 42 -12.80 8.25 0.30
CA MET A 42 -12.75 8.48 1.74
C MET A 42 -12.56 9.95 2.12
N SER A 43 -11.75 10.71 1.39
CA SER A 43 -11.62 12.15 1.64
C SER A 43 -12.95 12.87 1.45
N ARG A 44 -13.74 12.50 0.43
CA ARG A 44 -15.11 13.00 0.25
C ARG A 44 -16.00 12.64 1.43
N VAL A 45 -15.99 11.37 1.86
CA VAL A 45 -16.78 10.91 3.02
C VAL A 45 -16.43 11.70 4.27
N PHE A 46 -15.16 11.87 4.59
CA PHE A 46 -14.72 12.62 5.75
C PHE A 46 -15.13 14.09 5.70
N GLN A 47 -14.96 14.76 4.56
CA GLN A 47 -15.38 16.15 4.38
C GLN A 47 -16.91 16.30 4.49
N THR A 48 -17.69 15.39 3.91
CA THR A 48 -19.16 15.37 4.04
C THR A 48 -19.60 15.19 5.50
N LEU A 49 -18.84 14.47 6.30
CA LEU A 49 -19.10 14.27 7.73
C LEU A 49 -18.53 15.39 8.62
N GLY A 50 -18.03 16.48 8.04
CA GLY A 50 -17.61 17.69 8.74
C GLY A 50 -16.12 17.78 9.05
N SER A 51 -15.26 16.93 8.46
CA SER A 51 -13.81 17.09 8.60
C SER A 51 -13.32 18.31 7.85
N SER A 52 -12.43 19.08 8.47
CA SER A 52 -11.66 20.10 7.76
C SER A 52 -10.68 19.46 6.75
N ILE A 53 -10.25 20.24 5.75
CA ILE A 53 -9.25 19.80 4.77
C ILE A 53 -7.92 19.49 5.46
N ASP A 54 -7.55 20.30 6.45
CA ASP A 54 -6.26 20.20 7.15
C ASP A 54 -6.19 18.99 8.10
N ASP A 55 -7.35 18.45 8.53
CA ASP A 55 -7.45 17.24 9.37
C ASP A 55 -7.47 15.93 8.56
N LEU A 56 -7.68 15.99 7.24
CA LEU A 56 -7.73 14.80 6.39
C LEU A 56 -6.50 13.89 6.55
N PRO A 57 -5.25 14.40 6.56
CA PRO A 57 -4.07 13.55 6.70
C PRO A 57 -4.11 12.69 7.96
N ALA A 58 -4.58 13.24 9.08
CA ALA A 58 -4.69 12.54 10.36
C ALA A 58 -5.70 11.38 10.30
N LEU A 59 -6.82 11.55 9.62
CA LEU A 59 -7.83 10.50 9.43
C LEU A 59 -7.32 9.35 8.56
N TRP A 60 -6.38 9.63 7.65
CA TRP A 60 -5.75 8.62 6.78
C TRP A 60 -4.61 7.85 7.44
N VAL A 61 -4.28 8.11 8.70
CA VAL A 61 -3.22 7.39 9.42
C VAL A 61 -3.47 5.88 9.55
N ALA A 62 -4.72 5.46 9.43
CA ALA A 62 -5.14 4.06 9.49
C ALA A 62 -4.37 3.18 8.50
N ALA A 63 -4.29 3.58 7.23
CA ALA A 63 -3.69 2.81 6.16
C ALA A 63 -2.21 2.45 6.43
N PRO A 64 -1.30 3.41 6.65
CA PRO A 64 0.09 3.09 6.92
C PRO A 64 0.30 2.36 8.25
N LEU A 65 -0.45 2.72 9.30
CA LEU A 65 -0.25 2.10 10.60
C LEU A 65 -0.70 0.64 10.62
N THR A 66 -1.83 0.31 10.01
CA THR A 66 -2.28 -1.08 9.87
C THR A 66 -1.36 -1.88 8.98
N GLY A 67 -0.85 -1.30 7.88
CA GLY A 67 0.15 -1.93 7.02
C GLY A 67 1.42 -2.29 7.79
N LEU A 68 1.92 -1.39 8.62
CA LEU A 68 3.13 -1.60 9.40
C LEU A 68 2.99 -2.70 10.45
N ILE A 69 1.84 -2.78 11.12
CA ILE A 69 1.59 -3.68 12.25
C ILE A 69 1.01 -5.02 11.77
N VAL A 70 -0.03 -4.97 10.94
CA VAL A 70 -0.84 -6.16 10.60
C VAL A 70 -0.07 -7.07 9.64
N GLN A 71 0.59 -6.53 8.61
CA GLN A 71 1.24 -7.35 7.59
C GLN A 71 2.30 -8.31 8.15
N PRO A 72 3.27 -7.89 9.00
CA PRO A 72 4.27 -8.81 9.55
C PRO A 72 3.66 -9.88 10.47
N ILE A 73 2.65 -9.48 11.27
CA ILE A 73 1.97 -10.41 12.19
C ILE A 73 1.24 -11.49 11.40
N ILE A 74 0.43 -11.08 10.43
CA ILE A 74 -0.38 -11.99 9.61
C ILE A 74 0.50 -12.84 8.70
N GLY A 75 1.57 -12.28 8.12
CA GLY A 75 2.55 -13.04 7.38
C GLY A 75 3.10 -14.20 8.21
N HIS A 76 3.61 -13.90 9.41
CA HIS A 76 4.14 -14.90 10.32
C HIS A 76 3.10 -15.94 10.79
N LEU A 77 1.89 -15.49 11.16
CA LEU A 77 0.83 -16.39 11.59
C LEU A 77 0.37 -17.31 10.46
N SER A 78 0.19 -16.76 9.25
CA SER A 78 -0.26 -17.53 8.09
C SER A 78 0.76 -18.58 7.64
N ASP A 79 2.06 -18.36 7.89
CA ASP A 79 3.09 -19.37 7.62
C ASP A 79 3.00 -20.61 8.52
N LYS A 80 2.49 -20.44 9.75
CA LYS A 80 2.40 -21.49 10.77
C LYS A 80 1.03 -22.15 10.87
N THR A 81 0.02 -21.56 10.26
CA THR A 81 -1.35 -22.07 10.33
C THR A 81 -1.53 -23.24 9.36
N TRP A 82 -2.27 -24.25 9.81
CA TRP A 82 -2.86 -25.28 8.96
C TRP A 82 -4.17 -25.76 9.55
N ASN A 83 -5.26 -25.60 8.80
CA ASN A 83 -6.60 -26.04 9.21
C ASN A 83 -7.39 -26.61 8.01
N ARG A 84 -8.70 -26.87 8.19
CA ARG A 84 -9.56 -27.43 7.14
C ARG A 84 -9.66 -26.58 5.87
N LEU A 85 -9.45 -25.26 5.98
CA LEU A 85 -9.44 -24.34 4.82
C LEU A 85 -8.06 -24.26 4.16
N GLY A 86 -7.00 -24.73 4.83
CA GLY A 86 -5.63 -24.60 4.37
C GLY A 86 -4.78 -23.72 5.28
N ARG A 87 -3.70 -23.16 4.74
CA ARG A 87 -2.73 -22.30 5.43
C ARG A 87 -3.06 -20.82 5.27
N ARG A 88 -3.27 -20.37 4.04
CA ARG A 88 -3.47 -18.96 3.66
C ARG A 88 -4.94 -18.56 3.57
N ARG A 89 -5.80 -19.45 3.08
CA ARG A 89 -7.21 -19.20 2.81
C ARG A 89 -8.03 -18.72 4.01
N PRO A 90 -7.81 -19.14 5.25
CA PRO A 90 -8.52 -18.61 6.42
C PRO A 90 -8.32 -17.11 6.59
N TYR A 91 -7.09 -16.61 6.35
CA TYR A 91 -6.75 -15.20 6.54
C TYR A 91 -7.41 -14.29 5.50
N PHE A 92 -7.34 -14.65 4.21
CA PHE A 92 -7.99 -13.81 3.23
C PHE A 92 -9.52 -13.94 3.24
N LEU A 93 -10.09 -15.06 3.73
CA LEU A 93 -11.52 -15.12 4.02
C LEU A 93 -11.91 -14.15 5.16
N THR A 94 -11.18 -14.19 6.26
CA THR A 94 -11.40 -13.31 7.41
C THR A 94 -11.26 -11.84 6.98
N GLY A 95 -10.19 -11.51 6.25
CA GLY A 95 -10.00 -10.17 5.71
C GLY A 95 -11.13 -9.74 4.79
N ALA A 96 -11.60 -10.60 3.89
CA ALA A 96 -12.70 -10.28 2.99
C ALA A 96 -14.03 -10.05 3.72
N ILE A 97 -14.34 -10.85 4.77
CA ILE A 97 -15.54 -10.68 5.58
C ILE A 97 -15.53 -9.30 6.26
N PHE A 98 -14.44 -8.95 6.95
CA PHE A 98 -14.37 -7.69 7.67
C PHE A 98 -14.23 -6.48 6.75
N SER A 99 -13.55 -6.61 5.60
CA SER A 99 -13.50 -5.55 4.57
C SER A 99 -14.89 -5.29 3.98
N ALA A 100 -15.64 -6.35 3.64
CA ALA A 100 -17.00 -6.22 3.15
C ALA A 100 -17.92 -5.59 4.22
N LEU A 101 -17.79 -6.00 5.47
CA LEU A 101 -18.54 -5.43 6.59
C LEU A 101 -18.21 -3.93 6.77
N ALA A 102 -16.95 -3.55 6.71
CA ALA A 102 -16.53 -2.14 6.80
C ALA A 102 -17.14 -1.31 5.67
N LEU A 103 -17.10 -1.81 4.43
CA LEU A 103 -17.72 -1.14 3.27
C LEU A 103 -19.25 -1.05 3.37
N LEU A 104 -19.90 -2.05 3.97
CA LEU A 104 -21.36 -2.03 4.20
C LEU A 104 -21.76 -1.01 5.27
N LEU A 105 -20.97 -0.90 6.35
CA LEU A 105 -21.28 -0.04 7.49
C LEU A 105 -20.84 1.41 7.29
N MET A 106 -19.77 1.67 6.54
CA MET A 106 -19.22 3.00 6.31
C MET A 106 -20.26 4.04 5.87
N PRO A 107 -21.14 3.75 4.88
CA PRO A 107 -22.15 4.72 4.44
C PRO A 107 -23.24 5.02 5.47
N LEU A 108 -23.36 4.23 6.53
CA LEU A 108 -24.32 4.41 7.60
C LEU A 108 -23.82 5.39 8.69
N ALA A 109 -22.59 5.89 8.57
CA ALA A 109 -21.96 6.79 9.53
C ALA A 109 -22.83 8.00 9.96
N PRO A 110 -23.61 8.66 9.07
CA PRO A 110 -24.46 9.79 9.48
C PRO A 110 -25.51 9.44 10.54
N GLY A 111 -25.91 8.18 10.67
CA GLY A 111 -26.86 7.70 11.67
C GLY A 111 -26.30 7.50 13.08
N PHE A 112 -25.00 7.69 13.28
CA PHE A 112 -24.34 7.48 14.58
C PHE A 112 -24.13 8.81 15.32
N ALA A 113 -24.01 8.76 16.65
CA ALA A 113 -23.79 9.94 17.49
C ALA A 113 -22.49 10.71 17.20
N ALA A 114 -21.48 10.03 16.66
CA ALA A 114 -20.21 10.61 16.24
C ALA A 114 -19.85 10.12 14.84
N PRO A 115 -20.46 10.69 13.78
CA PRO A 115 -20.34 10.18 12.40
C PRO A 115 -18.91 10.08 11.89
N LEU A 116 -18.11 11.13 12.11
CA LEU A 116 -16.71 11.18 11.65
C LEU A 116 -15.85 10.12 12.35
N LEU A 117 -16.02 9.95 13.67
CA LEU A 117 -15.30 8.92 14.41
C LEU A 117 -15.70 7.53 13.94
N PHE A 118 -17.00 7.29 13.71
CA PHE A 118 -17.48 6.01 13.19
C PHE A 118 -16.87 5.70 11.82
N ALA A 119 -16.87 6.66 10.90
CA ALA A 119 -16.26 6.51 9.58
C ALA A 119 -14.74 6.24 9.68
N ALA A 120 -14.03 6.93 10.58
CA ALA A 120 -12.62 6.68 10.84
C ALA A 120 -12.37 5.26 11.36
N LEU A 121 -13.18 4.78 12.31
CA LEU A 121 -13.09 3.39 12.81
C LEU A 121 -13.39 2.36 11.70
N MET A 122 -14.34 2.64 10.81
CA MET A 122 -14.61 1.77 9.66
C MET A 122 -13.45 1.79 8.66
N LEU A 123 -12.76 2.92 8.47
CA LEU A 123 -11.53 2.97 7.68
C LEU A 123 -10.42 2.12 8.32
N TRP A 124 -10.23 2.19 9.64
CA TRP A 124 -9.28 1.33 10.36
C TRP A 124 -9.61 -0.16 10.18
N LEU A 125 -10.88 -0.52 10.29
CA LEU A 125 -11.34 -1.89 10.08
C LEU A 125 -11.08 -2.34 8.64
N LEU A 126 -11.39 -1.48 7.65
CA LEU A 126 -11.18 -1.77 6.22
C LEU A 126 -9.70 -1.98 5.92
N ASP A 127 -8.83 -1.04 6.30
CA ASP A 127 -7.40 -1.13 6.05
C ASP A 127 -6.76 -2.33 6.74
N ALA A 128 -7.07 -2.58 8.02
CA ALA A 128 -6.58 -3.75 8.73
C ALA A 128 -7.00 -5.05 8.02
N SER A 129 -8.25 -5.12 7.59
CA SER A 129 -8.82 -6.30 6.96
C SER A 129 -8.28 -6.55 5.55
N LEU A 130 -8.09 -5.50 4.75
CA LEU A 130 -7.43 -5.59 3.46
C LEU A 130 -5.97 -6.07 3.60
N ASN A 131 -5.25 -5.59 4.62
CA ASN A 131 -3.89 -6.04 4.92
C ASN A 131 -3.86 -7.49 5.43
N ILE A 132 -4.86 -7.93 6.21
CA ILE A 132 -5.02 -9.35 6.62
C ILE A 132 -5.20 -10.25 5.40
N ALA A 133 -5.94 -9.80 4.38
CA ALA A 133 -6.15 -10.58 3.16
C ALA A 133 -4.93 -10.56 2.22
N MET A 134 -4.32 -9.41 2.02
CA MET A 134 -3.38 -9.15 0.93
C MET A 134 -2.08 -9.96 1.04
N GLU A 135 -1.42 -9.98 2.22
CA GLU A 135 -0.13 -10.65 2.38
C GLU A 135 -0.22 -12.17 2.22
N PRO A 136 -1.12 -12.89 2.93
CA PRO A 136 -1.30 -14.31 2.70
C PRO A 136 -1.69 -14.64 1.26
N PHE A 137 -2.46 -13.75 0.61
CA PHE A 137 -2.91 -13.96 -0.76
C PHE A 137 -1.74 -13.86 -1.77
N ARG A 138 -0.82 -12.91 -1.58
CA ARG A 138 0.41 -12.83 -2.39
C ARG A 138 1.26 -14.08 -2.27
N ALA A 139 1.48 -14.54 -1.03
CA ALA A 139 2.21 -15.77 -0.76
C ALA A 139 1.50 -17.00 -1.35
N PHE A 140 0.16 -17.05 -1.31
CA PHE A 140 -0.64 -18.12 -1.87
C PHE A 140 -0.39 -18.35 -3.36
N VAL A 141 -0.27 -17.29 -4.17
CA VAL A 141 0.06 -17.41 -5.60
C VAL A 141 1.39 -18.13 -5.80
N GLY A 142 2.43 -17.78 -5.03
CA GLY A 142 3.73 -18.47 -5.07
C GLY A 142 3.66 -19.92 -4.55
N ASP A 143 2.87 -20.15 -3.49
CA ASP A 143 2.69 -21.49 -2.91
C ASP A 143 1.98 -22.45 -3.87
N MET A 144 1.04 -21.97 -4.67
CA MET A 144 0.21 -22.77 -5.58
C MET A 144 0.88 -23.08 -6.92
N LEU A 145 1.86 -22.29 -7.34
CA LEU A 145 2.45 -22.38 -8.67
C LEU A 145 3.83 -23.04 -8.67
N ARG A 146 4.18 -23.67 -9.78
CA ARG A 146 5.54 -24.08 -10.08
C ARG A 146 6.41 -22.85 -10.28
N THR A 147 7.70 -22.98 -10.05
CA THR A 147 8.67 -21.87 -10.21
C THR A 147 8.68 -21.31 -11.63
N ASP A 148 8.57 -22.17 -12.65
CA ASP A 148 8.48 -21.75 -14.07
C ASP A 148 7.18 -20.99 -14.40
N GLN A 149 6.14 -21.10 -13.59
CA GLN A 149 4.85 -20.40 -13.75
C GLN A 149 4.70 -19.15 -12.90
N HIS A 150 5.63 -18.85 -11.99
CA HIS A 150 5.53 -17.69 -11.09
C HIS A 150 5.34 -16.38 -11.86
N ALA A 151 6.11 -16.16 -12.94
CA ALA A 151 5.99 -14.96 -13.76
C ALA A 151 4.58 -14.81 -14.36
N ALA A 152 4.00 -15.91 -14.87
CA ALA A 152 2.66 -15.91 -15.44
C ALA A 152 1.59 -15.68 -14.35
N GLY A 153 1.73 -16.31 -13.19
CA GLY A 153 0.79 -16.15 -12.06
C GLY A 153 0.74 -14.73 -11.54
N TYR A 154 1.91 -14.12 -11.29
CA TYR A 154 1.98 -12.73 -10.84
C TYR A 154 1.54 -11.73 -11.93
N ALA A 155 1.72 -12.04 -13.22
CA ALA A 155 1.19 -11.21 -14.30
C ALA A 155 -0.35 -11.23 -14.32
N VAL A 156 -0.97 -12.41 -14.17
CA VAL A 156 -2.44 -12.53 -14.05
C VAL A 156 -2.96 -11.81 -12.81
N GLN A 157 -2.28 -11.94 -11.68
CA GLN A 157 -2.59 -11.21 -10.46
C GLN A 157 -2.54 -9.69 -10.69
N THR A 158 -1.50 -9.18 -11.34
CA THR A 158 -1.34 -7.75 -11.64
C THR A 158 -2.45 -7.25 -12.56
N ALA A 159 -2.88 -8.07 -13.53
CA ALA A 159 -4.00 -7.74 -14.39
C ALA A 159 -5.32 -7.59 -13.58
N PHE A 160 -5.58 -8.48 -12.62
CA PHE A 160 -6.73 -8.36 -11.72
C PHE A 160 -6.64 -7.16 -10.78
N ILE A 161 -5.44 -6.84 -10.28
CA ILE A 161 -5.21 -5.62 -9.50
C ILE A 161 -5.60 -4.39 -10.32
N GLY A 162 -5.11 -4.27 -11.55
CA GLY A 162 -5.43 -3.17 -12.46
C GLY A 162 -6.93 -3.09 -12.78
N ALA A 163 -7.54 -4.22 -13.15
CA ALA A 163 -8.97 -4.29 -13.48
C ALA A 163 -9.84 -3.91 -12.26
N GLY A 164 -9.52 -4.43 -11.08
CA GLY A 164 -10.25 -4.10 -9.84
C GLY A 164 -10.13 -2.61 -9.48
N ALA A 165 -8.93 -2.02 -9.67
CA ALA A 165 -8.70 -0.60 -9.42
C ALA A 165 -9.53 0.28 -10.37
N VAL A 166 -9.57 -0.05 -11.65
CA VAL A 166 -10.38 0.67 -12.65
C VAL A 166 -11.87 0.56 -12.32
N VAL A 167 -12.38 -0.65 -12.08
CA VAL A 167 -13.79 -0.86 -11.75
C VAL A 167 -14.18 -0.16 -10.46
N GLY A 168 -13.38 -0.29 -9.39
CA GLY A 168 -13.67 0.36 -8.12
C GLY A 168 -13.64 1.89 -8.23
N SER A 169 -12.69 2.46 -8.96
CA SER A 169 -12.59 3.91 -9.12
C SER A 169 -13.71 4.51 -9.95
N ILE A 170 -14.10 3.89 -11.08
CA ILE A 170 -15.10 4.47 -11.99
C ILE A 170 -16.54 4.29 -11.49
N PHE A 171 -16.79 3.33 -10.60
CA PHE A 171 -18.15 2.89 -10.29
C PHE A 171 -19.05 3.99 -9.71
N PRO A 172 -18.62 4.88 -8.78
CA PRO A 172 -19.46 5.98 -8.30
C PRO A 172 -19.85 6.95 -9.40
N PHE A 173 -18.91 7.25 -10.32
CA PHE A 173 -19.20 8.11 -11.49
C PHE A 173 -20.21 7.48 -12.45
N LEU A 174 -20.12 6.18 -12.69
CA LEU A 174 -21.10 5.49 -13.54
C LEU A 174 -22.50 5.52 -12.93
N LEU A 175 -22.63 5.34 -11.61
CA LEU A 175 -23.90 5.45 -10.90
C LEU A 175 -24.51 6.85 -11.03
N ASP A 176 -23.69 7.90 -10.91
CA ASP A 176 -24.10 9.30 -11.14
C ASP A 176 -24.67 9.48 -12.56
N ARG A 177 -23.97 8.99 -13.58
CA ARG A 177 -24.43 9.02 -14.99
C ARG A 177 -25.69 8.19 -15.26
N LEU A 178 -25.94 7.19 -14.43
CA LEU A 178 -27.18 6.38 -14.48
C LEU A 178 -28.35 7.04 -13.68
N GLY A 179 -28.15 8.22 -13.11
CA GLY A 179 -29.19 8.98 -12.42
C GLY A 179 -29.31 8.66 -10.92
N VAL A 180 -28.34 7.98 -10.32
CA VAL A 180 -28.28 7.80 -8.86
C VAL A 180 -27.86 9.14 -8.22
N ALA A 181 -28.56 9.53 -7.14
CA ALA A 181 -28.32 10.82 -6.48
C ALA A 181 -26.87 10.99 -6.00
N ASN A 182 -26.19 12.01 -6.52
CA ASN A 182 -24.80 12.34 -6.16
C ASN A 182 -24.70 13.45 -5.12
N VAL A 183 -25.81 14.04 -4.72
CA VAL A 183 -25.97 15.00 -3.61
C VAL A 183 -26.93 14.37 -2.60
N ALA A 184 -26.57 14.35 -1.34
CA ALA A 184 -27.46 13.85 -0.28
C ALA A 184 -28.46 14.96 0.11
N ALA A 185 -29.75 14.62 0.20
CA ALA A 185 -30.82 15.58 0.53
C ALA A 185 -30.69 16.15 1.96
N ASP A 186 -30.10 15.40 2.87
CA ASP A 186 -29.94 15.67 4.31
C ASP A 186 -28.50 15.96 4.74
N GLY A 187 -27.61 16.30 3.77
CA GLY A 187 -26.20 16.57 4.05
C GLY A 187 -25.39 15.33 4.45
N GLY A 188 -25.94 14.14 4.27
CA GLY A 188 -25.26 12.87 4.51
C GLY A 188 -24.40 12.41 3.35
N ILE A 189 -23.99 11.14 3.39
CA ILE A 189 -23.20 10.52 2.30
C ILE A 189 -24.09 10.31 1.07
N PRO A 190 -23.68 10.75 -0.15
CA PRO A 190 -24.46 10.58 -1.36
C PRO A 190 -24.72 9.12 -1.73
N ASP A 191 -25.85 8.86 -2.38
CA ASP A 191 -26.26 7.49 -2.75
C ASP A 191 -25.29 6.85 -3.75
N THR A 192 -24.65 7.62 -4.62
CA THR A 192 -23.57 7.13 -5.51
C THR A 192 -22.44 6.48 -4.71
N VAL A 193 -22.04 7.05 -3.58
CA VAL A 193 -21.00 6.49 -2.71
C VAL A 193 -21.55 5.29 -1.93
N LYS A 194 -22.76 5.39 -1.37
CA LYS A 194 -23.40 4.29 -0.61
C LYS A 194 -23.49 3.02 -1.46
N TRP A 195 -24.09 3.12 -2.64
CA TRP A 195 -24.24 1.99 -3.55
C TRP A 195 -22.92 1.43 -4.04
N SER A 196 -21.93 2.32 -4.26
CA SER A 196 -20.58 1.87 -4.67
C SER A 196 -19.89 1.07 -3.57
N PHE A 197 -20.00 1.48 -2.33
CA PHE A 197 -19.41 0.77 -1.19
C PHE A 197 -20.11 -0.57 -0.96
N TRP A 198 -21.45 -0.63 -1.06
CA TRP A 198 -22.20 -1.87 -0.90
C TRP A 198 -21.91 -2.86 -2.02
N ALA A 199 -21.97 -2.41 -3.26
CA ALA A 199 -21.66 -3.26 -4.41
C ALA A 199 -20.18 -3.69 -4.42
N GLY A 200 -19.27 -2.78 -4.05
CA GLY A 200 -17.85 -3.07 -3.94
C GLY A 200 -17.54 -4.08 -2.83
N GLY A 201 -18.19 -3.94 -1.67
CA GLY A 201 -18.08 -4.91 -0.58
C GLY A 201 -18.58 -6.30 -0.97
N ALA A 202 -19.71 -6.37 -1.66
CA ALA A 202 -20.26 -7.62 -2.19
C ALA A 202 -19.33 -8.23 -3.25
N ALA A 203 -18.82 -7.43 -4.18
CA ALA A 203 -17.89 -7.87 -5.23
C ALA A 203 -16.55 -8.37 -4.64
N LEU A 204 -16.01 -7.66 -3.64
CA LEU A 204 -14.81 -8.06 -2.91
C LEU A 204 -14.99 -9.42 -2.26
N PHE A 205 -16.06 -9.57 -1.49
CA PHE A 205 -16.36 -10.82 -0.80
C PHE A 205 -16.58 -11.97 -1.81
N ALA A 206 -17.36 -11.74 -2.87
CA ALA A 206 -17.65 -12.74 -3.90
C ALA A 206 -16.37 -13.18 -4.64
N ALA A 207 -15.47 -12.24 -4.99
CA ALA A 207 -14.23 -12.56 -5.70
C ALA A 207 -13.25 -13.37 -4.81
N VAL A 208 -13.13 -13.03 -3.55
CA VAL A 208 -12.30 -13.80 -2.61
C VAL A 208 -12.92 -15.17 -2.35
N LEU A 209 -14.25 -15.23 -2.15
CA LEU A 209 -14.98 -16.48 -1.95
C LEU A 209 -14.83 -17.40 -3.17
N TRP A 210 -14.89 -16.85 -4.39
CA TRP A 210 -14.62 -17.60 -5.62
C TRP A 210 -13.26 -18.31 -5.57
N THR A 211 -12.19 -17.56 -5.26
CA THR A 211 -10.86 -18.16 -5.12
C THR A 211 -10.83 -19.27 -4.05
N ILE A 212 -11.48 -19.04 -2.90
CA ILE A 212 -11.54 -20.05 -1.82
C ILE A 212 -12.26 -21.34 -2.27
N LEU A 213 -13.38 -21.20 -2.96
CA LEU A 213 -14.19 -22.35 -3.38
C LEU A 213 -13.57 -23.13 -4.55
N THR A 214 -12.83 -22.44 -5.43
CA THR A 214 -12.27 -23.02 -6.66
C THR A 214 -10.84 -23.50 -6.54
N THR A 215 -10.16 -23.23 -5.39
CA THR A 215 -8.78 -23.63 -5.16
C THR A 215 -8.64 -24.49 -3.91
N ARG A 216 -7.57 -25.30 -3.84
CA ARG A 216 -7.21 -26.09 -2.67
C ARG A 216 -5.71 -26.03 -2.44
N GLU A 217 -5.29 -25.66 -1.23
CA GLU A 217 -3.89 -25.58 -0.88
C GLU A 217 -3.25 -26.98 -0.75
N TYR A 218 -1.96 -27.06 -1.09
CA TYR A 218 -1.16 -28.27 -0.85
C TYR A 218 -0.91 -28.45 0.64
N SER A 219 -1.00 -29.72 1.10
CA SER A 219 -0.71 -30.04 2.49
C SER A 219 0.76 -29.74 2.84
N PRO A 220 1.12 -29.57 4.14
CA PRO A 220 2.51 -29.43 4.56
C PRO A 220 3.39 -30.59 4.09
N GLU A 221 2.82 -31.81 4.03
CA GLU A 221 3.51 -33.01 3.54
C GLU A 221 3.77 -32.92 2.02
N ASP A 222 2.79 -32.46 1.23
CA ASP A 222 2.98 -32.24 -0.21
C ASP A 222 4.00 -31.15 -0.47
N MET A 223 3.95 -30.03 0.27
CA MET A 223 4.92 -28.95 0.16
C MET A 223 6.35 -29.42 0.48
N ALA A 224 6.52 -30.29 1.46
CA ALA A 224 7.82 -30.89 1.78
C ALA A 224 8.32 -31.78 0.62
N ARG A 225 7.44 -32.54 -0.04
CA ARG A 225 7.76 -33.37 -1.21
C ARG A 225 8.18 -32.52 -2.44
N PHE A 226 7.67 -31.30 -2.56
CA PHE A 226 8.03 -30.35 -3.63
C PHE A 226 9.36 -29.60 -3.37
N GLY A 227 10.13 -29.99 -2.35
CA GLY A 227 11.46 -29.43 -2.06
C GLY A 227 11.44 -28.11 -1.33
N GLY A 228 10.34 -27.74 -0.69
CA GLY A 228 10.23 -26.58 0.17
C GLY A 228 10.91 -26.81 1.52
N ALA A 229 12.24 -26.74 1.58
CA ALA A 229 12.95 -26.70 2.85
C ALA A 229 12.84 -25.31 3.49
N PRO A 230 12.59 -25.20 4.81
CA PRO A 230 12.65 -23.91 5.49
C PRO A 230 14.08 -23.35 5.42
N ALA A 231 14.22 -22.11 4.99
CA ALA A 231 15.50 -21.42 5.07
C ALA A 231 15.90 -21.25 6.55
N GLU A 232 17.02 -21.82 6.96
CA GLU A 232 17.54 -21.63 8.32
C GLU A 232 18.04 -20.20 8.54
N PRO A 233 17.63 -19.54 9.62
CA PRO A 233 18.04 -18.18 9.92
C PRO A 233 19.23 -18.16 10.87
N GLU A 234 20.46 -18.33 10.40
CA GLU A 234 21.62 -18.35 11.32
C GLU A 234 22.57 -17.14 11.30
N GLN A 235 22.42 -16.15 10.42
CA GLN A 235 23.42 -15.10 10.29
C GLN A 235 23.14 -13.70 10.88
N PRO A 236 21.93 -13.27 11.24
CA PRO A 236 21.69 -11.89 11.68
C PRO A 236 22.31 -11.54 13.05
N LEU A 237 22.47 -12.51 13.93
CA LEU A 237 22.87 -12.27 15.34
C LEU A 237 24.30 -11.78 15.51
N ARG A 238 25.26 -12.27 14.72
CA ARG A 238 26.68 -11.85 14.86
C ARG A 238 26.89 -10.38 14.47
N ALA A 239 26.26 -9.94 13.37
CA ALA A 239 26.30 -8.56 12.94
C ALA A 239 25.61 -7.62 13.94
N LEU A 240 24.52 -8.07 14.55
CA LEU A 240 23.78 -7.32 15.54
C LEU A 240 24.52 -7.22 16.88
N ALA A 241 25.18 -8.29 17.33
CA ALA A 241 25.98 -8.32 18.55
C ALA A 241 27.19 -7.36 18.50
N ALA A 242 27.73 -7.11 17.31
CA ALA A 242 28.83 -6.15 17.12
C ALA A 242 28.38 -4.68 17.20
N LYS A 243 27.08 -4.38 17.23
CA LYS A 243 26.56 -2.99 17.24
C LYS A 243 26.64 -2.35 18.62
N SER A 244 26.85 -1.03 18.59
CA SER A 244 26.68 -0.17 19.77
C SER A 244 25.20 0.19 19.97
N TYR A 245 24.85 0.60 21.19
CA TYR A 245 23.51 1.10 21.51
C TYR A 245 23.27 2.54 21.02
N ALA A 246 24.28 3.21 20.45
CA ALA A 246 24.18 4.62 20.05
C ALA A 246 23.04 4.87 19.05
N SER A 247 22.87 4.00 18.07
CA SER A 247 21.74 4.12 17.12
C SER A 247 20.38 3.95 17.81
N SER A 248 20.26 3.01 18.75
CA SER A 248 19.03 2.82 19.53
C SER A 248 18.71 4.04 20.39
N ALA A 249 19.72 4.59 21.07
CA ALA A 249 19.57 5.81 21.85
C ALA A 249 19.20 7.02 21.00
N LEU A 250 19.77 7.13 19.78
CA LEU A 250 19.42 8.19 18.83
C LEU A 250 17.93 8.12 18.43
N TRP A 251 17.42 6.94 18.08
CA TRP A 251 16.02 6.78 17.69
C TRP A 251 15.07 7.04 18.87
N THR A 252 15.39 6.51 20.06
CA THR A 252 14.60 6.77 21.27
C THR A 252 14.62 8.25 21.63
N GLY A 253 15.80 8.89 21.59
CA GLY A 253 15.95 10.32 21.85
C GLY A 253 15.23 11.19 20.82
N ALA A 254 15.29 10.83 19.52
CA ALA A 254 14.55 11.53 18.48
C ALA A 254 13.04 11.44 18.71
N GLY A 255 12.51 10.25 19.08
CA GLY A 255 11.11 10.10 19.46
C GLY A 255 10.73 10.98 20.65
N GLY A 256 11.55 11.01 21.70
CA GLY A 256 11.36 11.89 22.86
C GLY A 256 11.37 13.38 22.49
N LEU A 257 12.32 13.82 21.66
CA LEU A 257 12.41 15.21 21.20
C LEU A 257 11.19 15.61 20.36
N VAL A 258 10.74 14.74 19.44
CA VAL A 258 9.53 14.98 18.65
C VAL A 258 8.32 15.10 19.57
N ALA A 259 8.15 14.20 20.56
CA ALA A 259 7.04 14.26 21.50
C ALA A 259 7.04 15.56 22.32
N LEU A 260 8.21 16.00 22.78
CA LEU A 260 8.37 17.26 23.54
C LEU A 260 8.11 18.50 22.67
N ALA A 261 8.26 18.42 21.35
CA ALA A 261 8.05 19.53 20.44
C ALA A 261 6.58 19.74 20.07
N VAL A 262 5.70 18.75 20.26
CA VAL A 262 4.30 18.82 19.79
C VAL A 262 3.54 19.98 20.43
N GLU A 263 3.53 20.09 21.76
CA GLU A 263 2.78 21.14 22.47
C GLU A 263 3.37 22.54 22.26
N PRO A 264 4.70 22.77 22.45
CA PRO A 264 5.26 24.11 22.30
C PRO A 264 5.17 24.68 20.88
N LEU A 265 5.14 23.81 19.88
CA LEU A 265 5.00 24.18 18.47
C LEU A 265 3.57 24.12 17.97
N ALA A 266 2.58 23.86 18.83
CA ALA A 266 1.16 23.72 18.47
C ALA A 266 0.94 22.78 17.27
N LEU A 267 1.69 21.67 17.22
CA LEU A 267 1.57 20.67 16.16
C LEU A 267 0.34 19.78 16.40
N GLN A 268 -0.14 19.13 15.35
CA GLN A 268 -1.23 18.16 15.46
C GLN A 268 -0.84 16.95 16.34
N LYS A 269 -1.80 16.46 17.13
CA LYS A 269 -1.58 15.37 18.11
C LYS A 269 -1.15 14.05 17.48
N GLU A 270 -1.44 13.85 16.20
CA GLU A 270 -1.05 12.68 15.43
C GLU A 270 0.47 12.52 15.33
N ILE A 271 1.24 13.60 15.50
CA ILE A 271 2.71 13.57 15.57
C ILE A 271 3.21 12.74 16.76
N TYR A 272 2.42 12.59 17.84
CA TYR A 272 2.75 11.66 18.92
C TYR A 272 2.85 10.21 18.44
N LEU A 273 2.11 9.81 17.39
CA LEU A 273 2.24 8.47 16.78
C LEU A 273 3.63 8.30 16.15
N LEU A 274 4.09 9.31 15.41
CA LEU A 274 5.45 9.29 14.85
C LEU A 274 6.51 9.25 15.96
N ALA A 275 6.37 10.08 16.97
CA ALA A 275 7.25 10.10 18.13
C ALA A 275 7.29 8.74 18.85
N GLY A 276 6.12 8.13 19.06
CA GLY A 276 6.00 6.80 19.66
C GLY A 276 6.65 5.71 18.83
N LEU A 277 6.48 5.72 17.51
CA LEU A 277 7.12 4.74 16.61
C LEU A 277 8.64 4.84 16.62
N LEU A 278 9.19 6.05 16.57
CA LEU A 278 10.64 6.27 16.67
C LEU A 278 11.18 5.76 18.01
N GLY A 279 10.50 6.10 19.12
CA GLY A 279 10.87 5.68 20.47
C GLY A 279 10.80 4.16 20.63
N VAL A 280 9.70 3.55 20.22
CA VAL A 280 9.49 2.09 20.28
C VAL A 280 10.52 1.36 19.41
N TYR A 281 10.79 1.83 18.19
CA TYR A 281 11.85 1.25 17.36
C TYR A 281 13.22 1.31 18.04
N GLY A 282 13.57 2.46 18.66
CA GLY A 282 14.82 2.60 19.40
C GLY A 282 14.93 1.60 20.57
N VAL A 283 13.87 1.47 21.38
CA VAL A 283 13.79 0.51 22.49
C VAL A 283 13.88 -0.94 21.99
N LEU A 284 13.09 -1.32 20.99
CA LEU A 284 13.11 -2.66 20.42
C LEU A 284 14.47 -3.02 19.80
N SER A 285 15.11 -2.03 19.15
CA SER A 285 16.47 -2.19 18.63
C SER A 285 17.49 -2.43 19.75
N ALA A 286 17.41 -1.69 20.88
CA ALA A 286 18.27 -1.91 22.05
C ALA A 286 18.06 -3.31 22.63
N ILE A 287 16.81 -3.77 22.77
CA ILE A 287 16.48 -5.12 23.25
C ILE A 287 17.08 -6.17 22.32
N ALA A 288 16.93 -6.02 21.01
CA ALA A 288 17.47 -6.94 20.02
C ALA A 288 19.01 -7.05 20.09
N ILE A 289 19.70 -5.89 20.24
CA ILE A 289 21.17 -5.84 20.43
C ILE A 289 21.57 -6.53 21.74
N ALA A 290 20.85 -6.29 22.84
CA ALA A 290 21.11 -6.92 24.12
C ALA A 290 20.97 -8.45 24.06
N MET A 291 19.89 -8.93 23.42
CA MET A 291 19.66 -10.37 23.21
C MET A 291 20.79 -11.01 22.37
N ALA A 292 21.22 -10.35 21.31
CA ALA A 292 22.30 -10.82 20.47
C ALA A 292 23.64 -10.89 21.22
N LYS A 293 23.96 -9.87 22.05
CA LYS A 293 25.17 -9.85 22.91
C LYS A 293 25.16 -10.92 23.99
N GLN A 294 23.97 -11.31 24.48
CA GLN A 294 23.78 -12.41 25.43
C GLN A 294 23.85 -13.79 24.78
N GLY A 295 24.07 -13.89 23.47
CA GLY A 295 24.12 -15.18 22.76
C GLY A 295 22.78 -15.91 22.68
N ARG A 296 21.66 -15.21 22.87
CA ARG A 296 20.32 -15.81 22.75
C ARG A 296 20.05 -16.24 21.31
N ARG A 297 19.25 -17.29 21.13
CA ARG A 297 18.83 -17.76 19.79
C ARG A 297 18.11 -16.63 19.02
N ALA A 298 18.28 -16.64 17.71
CA ALA A 298 17.58 -15.72 16.81
C ALA A 298 16.06 -15.81 17.01
N ASN A 299 15.41 -14.68 17.10
CA ASN A 299 13.97 -14.55 17.12
C ASN A 299 13.53 -13.51 16.07
N MET A 300 12.22 -13.38 15.87
CA MET A 300 11.66 -12.45 14.91
C MET A 300 12.20 -11.02 15.06
N LEU A 301 12.28 -10.50 16.30
CA LEU A 301 12.76 -9.16 16.58
C LEU A 301 14.24 -8.98 16.20
N SER A 302 15.11 -9.90 16.64
CA SER A 302 16.55 -9.82 16.36
C SER A 302 16.85 -10.02 14.86
N SER A 303 16.04 -10.81 14.16
CA SER A 303 16.16 -11.00 12.72
C SER A 303 15.78 -9.73 11.97
N ILE A 304 14.61 -9.11 12.25
CA ILE A 304 14.16 -7.87 11.60
C ILE A 304 15.17 -6.74 11.83
N VAL A 305 15.59 -6.51 13.08
CA VAL A 305 16.55 -5.44 13.42
C VAL A 305 17.94 -5.71 12.82
N GLY A 306 18.36 -6.97 12.80
CA GLY A 306 19.62 -7.40 12.19
C GLY A 306 19.66 -7.18 10.68
N ASP A 307 18.64 -7.61 9.97
CA ASP A 307 18.53 -7.49 8.52
C ASP A 307 18.34 -6.03 8.07
N PHE A 308 17.53 -5.25 8.81
CA PHE A 308 17.41 -3.81 8.58
C PHE A 308 18.77 -3.09 8.70
N SER A 309 19.55 -3.49 9.66
CA SER A 309 20.89 -2.95 9.91
C SER A 309 21.94 -3.37 8.87
N GLY A 310 21.78 -4.56 8.31
CA GLY A 310 22.65 -5.18 7.30
C GLY A 310 22.24 -4.93 5.85
N MET A 311 21.29 -4.01 5.60
CA MET A 311 20.80 -3.74 4.24
C MET A 311 21.90 -3.43 3.23
N PRO A 312 21.86 -4.05 2.03
CA PRO A 312 22.77 -3.74 0.94
C PRO A 312 22.72 -2.27 0.49
N PRO A 313 23.82 -1.71 -0.06
CA PRO A 313 23.87 -0.30 -0.49
C PRO A 313 22.79 0.07 -1.51
N VAL A 314 22.48 -0.82 -2.46
CA VAL A 314 21.42 -0.62 -3.45
C VAL A 314 20.06 -0.43 -2.77
N MET A 315 19.74 -1.26 -1.78
CA MET A 315 18.49 -1.18 -1.03
C MET A 315 18.38 0.13 -0.24
N LYS A 316 19.47 0.58 0.42
CA LYS A 316 19.50 1.88 1.12
C LYS A 316 19.26 3.07 0.20
N ARG A 317 19.79 3.03 -1.03
CA ARG A 317 19.60 4.10 -2.02
C ARG A 317 18.19 4.07 -2.62
N LEU A 318 17.64 2.89 -2.88
CA LEU A 318 16.25 2.73 -3.29
C LEU A 318 15.27 3.12 -2.19
N ALA A 319 15.63 2.94 -0.91
CA ALA A 319 14.81 3.38 0.22
C ALA A 319 14.48 4.87 0.16
N LEU A 320 15.48 5.71 -0.21
CA LEU A 320 15.27 7.15 -0.40
C LEU A 320 14.29 7.43 -1.56
N VAL A 321 14.42 6.71 -2.66
CA VAL A 321 13.52 6.83 -3.81
C VAL A 321 12.09 6.45 -3.41
N GLN A 322 11.92 5.31 -2.73
CA GLN A 322 10.62 4.85 -2.25
C GLN A 322 9.99 5.82 -1.25
N PHE A 323 10.80 6.39 -0.36
CA PHE A 323 10.33 7.38 0.60
C PHE A 323 9.62 8.54 -0.10
N PHE A 324 10.26 9.18 -1.08
CA PHE A 324 9.64 10.29 -1.81
C PHE A 324 8.55 9.84 -2.77
N SER A 325 8.67 8.64 -3.36
CA SER A 325 7.65 8.11 -4.27
C SER A 325 6.32 7.88 -3.58
N TRP A 326 6.34 7.22 -2.42
CA TRP A 326 5.13 6.90 -1.65
C TRP A 326 4.58 8.08 -0.86
N SER A 327 5.42 9.06 -0.48
CA SER A 327 4.94 10.33 0.07
C SER A 327 4.01 11.05 -0.91
N ALA A 328 4.43 11.18 -2.18
CA ALA A 328 3.63 11.86 -3.20
C ALA A 328 2.32 11.13 -3.51
N LEU A 329 2.34 9.79 -3.60
CA LEU A 329 1.12 9.00 -3.80
C LEU A 329 0.13 9.18 -2.65
N PHE A 330 0.61 9.17 -1.42
CA PHE A 330 -0.25 9.31 -0.27
C PHE A 330 -0.83 10.73 -0.18
N ILE A 331 -0.03 11.76 -0.50
CA ILE A 331 -0.51 13.14 -0.66
C ILE A 331 -1.64 13.19 -1.70
N MET A 332 -1.47 12.55 -2.86
CA MET A 332 -2.47 12.48 -3.91
C MET A 332 -3.78 11.88 -3.42
N TRP A 333 -3.73 10.71 -2.79
CA TRP A 333 -4.95 10.03 -2.34
C TRP A 333 -5.74 10.84 -1.31
N ILE A 334 -5.06 11.58 -0.44
CA ILE A 334 -5.72 12.42 0.57
C ILE A 334 -6.29 13.70 -0.05
N ASN A 335 -5.49 14.38 -0.90
CA ASN A 335 -5.74 15.78 -1.24
C ASN A 335 -6.34 16.00 -2.63
N THR A 336 -6.44 14.99 -3.51
CA THR A 336 -7.01 15.20 -4.84
C THR A 336 -8.46 15.66 -4.78
N THR A 337 -9.28 15.10 -3.87
CA THR A 337 -10.68 15.55 -3.72
C THR A 337 -10.77 17.03 -3.36
N PRO A 338 -10.19 17.52 -2.26
CA PRO A 338 -10.29 18.95 -1.94
C PRO A 338 -9.65 19.85 -2.99
N VAL A 339 -8.57 19.43 -3.65
CA VAL A 339 -7.97 20.21 -4.75
C VAL A 339 -8.92 20.33 -5.93
N VAL A 340 -9.51 19.25 -6.39
CA VAL A 340 -10.40 19.26 -7.56
C VAL A 340 -11.69 20.01 -7.26
N THR A 341 -12.32 19.76 -6.12
CA THR A 341 -13.58 20.43 -5.75
C THR A 341 -13.40 21.93 -5.58
N GLN A 342 -12.35 22.35 -4.90
CA GLN A 342 -12.11 23.77 -4.59
C GLN A 342 -11.59 24.57 -5.80
N TYR A 343 -10.63 24.04 -6.56
CA TYR A 343 -9.91 24.80 -7.57
C TYR A 343 -10.39 24.56 -9.00
N VAL A 344 -11.06 23.45 -9.28
CA VAL A 344 -11.58 23.10 -10.61
C VAL A 344 -13.09 23.32 -10.70
N PHE A 345 -13.81 22.90 -9.66
CA PHE A 345 -15.26 23.05 -9.59
C PHE A 345 -15.72 24.22 -8.71
N GLY A 346 -14.80 24.91 -8.02
CA GLY A 346 -15.05 26.18 -7.33
C GLY A 346 -15.89 26.06 -6.06
N SER A 347 -15.94 24.91 -5.41
CA SER A 347 -16.75 24.69 -4.21
C SER A 347 -16.03 23.90 -3.12
N THR A 348 -16.16 24.40 -1.89
CA THR A 348 -15.79 23.68 -0.65
C THR A 348 -17.02 23.21 0.12
N ASP A 349 -18.23 23.66 -0.28
CA ASP A 349 -19.49 23.26 0.33
C ASP A 349 -19.88 21.85 -0.13
N THR A 350 -19.75 20.88 0.78
CA THR A 350 -20.04 19.47 0.53
C THR A 350 -21.49 19.16 0.19
N ALA A 351 -22.41 20.07 0.49
CA ALA A 351 -23.82 19.97 0.11
C ALA A 351 -24.10 20.49 -1.30
N SER A 352 -23.17 21.24 -1.90
CA SER A 352 -23.35 21.84 -3.23
C SER A 352 -23.23 20.80 -4.35
N ALA A 353 -23.95 21.01 -5.45
CA ALA A 353 -23.83 20.21 -6.66
C ALA A 353 -22.41 20.28 -7.25
N ALA A 354 -21.80 21.46 -7.25
CA ALA A 354 -20.45 21.68 -7.79
C ALA A 354 -19.39 20.86 -7.03
N TYR A 355 -19.43 20.83 -5.69
CA TYR A 355 -18.54 19.99 -4.90
C TYR A 355 -18.71 18.52 -5.27
N ASN A 356 -19.95 18.04 -5.32
CA ASN A 356 -20.25 16.62 -5.55
C ASN A 356 -19.92 16.20 -6.99
N GLU A 357 -20.06 17.10 -7.98
CA GLU A 357 -19.58 16.87 -9.34
C GLU A 357 -18.05 16.77 -9.38
N GLY A 358 -17.34 17.68 -8.70
CA GLY A 358 -15.88 17.63 -8.56
C GLY A 358 -15.39 16.34 -7.89
N ALA A 359 -16.03 15.93 -6.80
CA ALA A 359 -15.72 14.69 -6.12
C ALA A 359 -16.00 13.45 -7.00
N SER A 360 -17.06 13.48 -7.81
CA SER A 360 -17.35 12.43 -8.81
C SER A 360 -16.29 12.42 -9.91
N TRP A 361 -15.78 13.59 -10.32
CA TRP A 361 -14.70 13.68 -11.29
C TRP A 361 -13.39 13.07 -10.82
N VAL A 362 -13.08 13.14 -9.52
CA VAL A 362 -11.92 12.44 -8.93
C VAL A 362 -11.95 10.95 -9.20
N ASN A 363 -13.13 10.32 -9.21
CA ASN A 363 -13.25 8.91 -9.58
C ASN A 363 -12.83 8.65 -11.03
N VAL A 364 -13.10 9.58 -11.95
CA VAL A 364 -12.64 9.52 -13.34
C VAL A 364 -11.12 9.66 -13.41
N LEU A 365 -10.55 10.65 -12.73
CA LEU A 365 -9.10 10.86 -12.65
C LEU A 365 -8.40 9.59 -12.14
N PHE A 366 -8.89 9.03 -11.03
CA PHE A 366 -8.31 7.81 -10.44
C PHE A 366 -8.49 6.57 -11.34
N THR A 367 -9.55 6.52 -12.12
CA THR A 367 -9.74 5.48 -13.14
C THR A 367 -8.68 5.61 -14.23
N VAL A 368 -8.42 6.82 -14.70
CA VAL A 368 -7.46 7.09 -15.79
C VAL A 368 -6.04 6.72 -15.35
N TYR A 369 -5.56 7.20 -14.19
CA TYR A 369 -4.20 6.83 -13.79
C TYR A 369 -4.04 5.32 -13.54
N ASN A 370 -5.03 4.64 -12.97
CA ASN A 370 -5.00 3.19 -12.78
C ASN A 370 -5.04 2.44 -14.12
N GLY A 371 -5.87 2.88 -15.06
CA GLY A 371 -5.94 2.32 -16.41
C GLY A 371 -4.63 2.52 -17.19
N ILE A 372 -4.07 3.72 -17.16
CA ILE A 372 -2.76 4.02 -17.76
C ILE A 372 -1.66 3.19 -17.10
N ALA A 373 -1.69 3.02 -15.77
CA ALA A 373 -0.71 2.20 -15.08
C ALA A 373 -0.76 0.74 -15.53
N ALA A 374 -1.95 0.16 -15.70
CA ALA A 374 -2.11 -1.21 -16.18
C ALA A 374 -1.53 -1.37 -17.60
N VAL A 375 -1.84 -0.45 -18.51
CA VAL A 375 -1.30 -0.46 -19.88
C VAL A 375 0.21 -0.23 -19.88
N ALA A 376 0.70 0.76 -19.13
CA ALA A 376 2.12 1.08 -19.06
C ALA A 376 2.94 -0.08 -18.50
N ALA A 377 2.45 -0.79 -17.48
CA ALA A 377 3.13 -1.94 -16.91
C ALA A 377 3.36 -3.07 -17.92
N LEU A 378 2.39 -3.30 -18.81
CA LEU A 378 2.47 -4.39 -19.80
C LEU A 378 3.20 -3.99 -21.08
N ALA A 379 3.01 -2.78 -21.59
CA ALA A 379 3.48 -2.35 -22.89
C ALA A 379 4.70 -1.42 -22.83
N LEU A 380 4.65 -0.38 -21.98
CA LEU A 380 5.67 0.67 -21.96
C LEU A 380 6.89 0.26 -21.15
N LEU A 381 6.72 -0.18 -19.91
CA LEU A 381 7.84 -0.45 -19.00
C LEU A 381 8.80 -1.53 -19.50
N PRO A 382 8.34 -2.70 -20.03
CA PRO A 382 9.26 -3.69 -20.56
C PRO A 382 10.06 -3.18 -21.78
N SER A 383 9.41 -2.41 -22.65
CA SER A 383 10.06 -1.85 -23.85
C SER A 383 11.08 -0.78 -23.49
N LEU A 384 10.72 0.14 -22.60
CA LEU A 384 11.61 1.22 -22.17
C LEU A 384 12.77 0.67 -21.33
N SER A 385 12.50 -0.27 -20.42
CA SER A 385 13.53 -0.89 -19.56
C SER A 385 14.58 -1.67 -20.38
N ARG A 386 14.18 -2.32 -21.47
CA ARG A 386 15.14 -2.96 -22.40
C ARG A 386 16.04 -1.97 -23.12
N ARG A 387 15.54 -0.75 -23.41
CA ARG A 387 16.31 0.28 -24.17
C ARG A 387 17.25 1.09 -23.27
N VAL A 388 16.79 1.53 -22.12
CA VAL A 388 17.53 2.48 -21.27
C VAL A 388 17.88 1.94 -19.88
N GLY A 389 17.49 0.70 -19.58
CA GLY A 389 17.68 0.05 -18.29
C GLY A 389 16.61 0.43 -17.24
N PRO A 390 16.44 -0.39 -16.19
CA PRO A 390 15.35 -0.21 -15.21
C PRO A 390 15.50 1.07 -14.38
N VAL A 391 16.72 1.47 -14.04
CA VAL A 391 17.01 2.69 -13.25
C VAL A 391 16.61 3.94 -14.01
N THR A 392 17.02 4.08 -15.26
CA THR A 392 16.69 5.23 -16.09
C THR A 392 15.20 5.26 -16.43
N THR A 393 14.59 4.11 -16.68
CA THR A 393 13.15 3.96 -16.88
C THR A 393 12.37 4.53 -15.69
N HIS A 394 12.73 4.12 -14.47
CA HIS A 394 12.06 4.60 -13.26
C HIS A 394 12.21 6.12 -13.07
N SER A 395 13.42 6.66 -13.32
CA SER A 395 13.66 8.11 -13.26
C SER A 395 12.80 8.89 -14.27
N ILE A 396 12.69 8.42 -15.53
CA ILE A 396 11.84 9.03 -16.55
C ILE A 396 10.37 9.01 -16.13
N CYS A 397 9.87 7.86 -15.68
CA CYS A 397 8.48 7.71 -15.25
C CYS A 397 8.13 8.64 -14.07
N LEU A 398 9.00 8.73 -13.06
CA LEU A 398 8.81 9.64 -11.93
C LEU A 398 8.81 11.11 -12.37
N THR A 399 9.65 11.48 -13.33
CA THR A 399 9.67 12.84 -13.89
C THR A 399 8.35 13.16 -14.61
N LEU A 400 7.83 12.22 -15.41
CA LEU A 400 6.52 12.40 -16.06
C LEU A 400 5.39 12.55 -15.04
N GLY A 401 5.41 11.78 -13.96
CA GLY A 401 4.44 11.91 -12.89
C GLY A 401 4.57 13.23 -12.11
N ALA A 402 5.80 13.71 -11.87
CA ALA A 402 6.03 15.02 -11.24
C ALA A 402 5.44 16.16 -12.09
N LEU A 403 5.59 16.09 -13.42
CA LEU A 403 4.94 17.03 -14.34
C LEU A 403 3.41 16.92 -14.27
N GLY A 404 2.85 15.71 -14.09
CA GLY A 404 1.43 15.52 -13.84
C GLY A 404 0.95 16.27 -12.60
N PHE A 405 1.65 16.16 -11.46
CA PHE A 405 1.31 16.92 -10.26
C PHE A 405 1.47 18.43 -10.44
N LEU A 406 2.46 18.91 -11.19
CA LEU A 406 2.58 20.32 -11.53
C LEU A 406 1.39 20.80 -12.37
N MET A 407 0.83 19.97 -13.25
CA MET A 407 -0.39 20.31 -13.99
C MET A 407 -1.57 20.55 -13.05
N PHE A 408 -1.77 19.76 -11.99
CA PHE A 408 -2.79 20.02 -10.97
C PHE A 408 -2.64 21.40 -10.32
N PHE A 409 -1.42 21.89 -10.16
CA PHE A 409 -1.17 23.20 -9.56
C PHE A 409 -1.58 24.36 -10.49
N PHE A 410 -1.42 24.21 -11.80
CA PHE A 410 -1.68 25.30 -12.77
C PHE A 410 -3.00 25.18 -13.53
N VAL A 411 -3.46 23.95 -13.80
CA VAL A 411 -4.65 23.69 -14.63
C VAL A 411 -5.93 23.79 -13.79
N ARG A 412 -6.95 24.45 -14.37
CA ARG A 412 -8.27 24.61 -13.76
C ARG A 412 -9.41 23.98 -14.59
N ASP A 413 -9.08 23.41 -15.74
CA ASP A 413 -10.03 22.68 -16.57
C ASP A 413 -10.02 21.19 -16.24
N ALA A 414 -11.20 20.65 -15.93
CA ALA A 414 -11.38 19.28 -15.50
C ALA A 414 -10.88 18.25 -16.54
N ASN A 415 -11.17 18.49 -17.84
CA ASN A 415 -10.79 17.58 -18.91
C ASN A 415 -9.27 17.58 -19.15
N THR A 416 -8.64 18.74 -19.04
CA THR A 416 -7.18 18.90 -19.19
C THR A 416 -6.42 18.14 -18.09
N LEU A 417 -6.99 17.99 -16.89
CA LEU A 417 -6.40 17.18 -15.82
C LEU A 417 -6.27 15.69 -16.17
N LEU A 418 -7.05 15.17 -17.12
CA LEU A 418 -6.87 13.79 -17.61
C LEU A 418 -5.47 13.57 -18.23
N ILE A 419 -4.86 14.63 -18.79
CA ILE A 419 -3.49 14.57 -19.32
C ILE A 419 -2.48 14.41 -18.16
N ALA A 420 -2.73 15.07 -17.03
CA ALA A 420 -1.90 14.94 -15.84
C ALA A 420 -1.86 13.47 -15.35
N GLU A 421 -3.01 12.81 -15.39
CA GLU A 421 -3.15 11.42 -14.96
C GLU A 421 -2.39 10.41 -15.84
N ILE A 422 -2.08 10.76 -17.08
CA ILE A 422 -1.21 9.92 -17.95
C ILE A 422 0.19 9.84 -17.33
N GLY A 423 0.78 10.99 -16.96
CA GLY A 423 2.09 11.02 -16.31
C GLY A 423 2.09 10.30 -14.96
N ILE A 424 1.05 10.55 -14.14
CA ILE A 424 0.88 9.93 -12.82
C ILE A 424 0.72 8.42 -12.95
N GLY A 425 -0.09 7.93 -13.91
CA GLY A 425 -0.30 6.52 -14.15
C GLY A 425 0.95 5.78 -14.60
N VAL A 426 1.76 6.39 -15.49
CA VAL A 426 3.06 5.84 -15.90
C VAL A 426 4.03 5.76 -14.72
N ALA A 427 4.08 6.80 -13.87
CA ALA A 427 4.89 6.78 -12.65
C ALA A 427 4.41 5.70 -11.66
N TRP A 428 3.10 5.57 -11.46
CA TRP A 428 2.50 4.54 -10.61
C TRP A 428 2.87 3.12 -11.06
N ALA A 429 2.73 2.81 -12.34
CA ALA A 429 3.19 1.53 -12.91
C ALA A 429 4.66 1.26 -12.60
N SER A 430 5.50 2.28 -12.74
CA SER A 430 6.93 2.18 -12.51
C SER A 430 7.27 2.00 -11.03
N ILE A 431 6.57 2.65 -10.11
CA ILE A 431 6.75 2.52 -8.65
C ILE A 431 6.43 1.09 -8.20
N LEU A 432 5.42 0.46 -8.80
CA LEU A 432 5.04 -0.92 -8.50
C LEU A 432 5.99 -1.97 -9.06
N ALA A 433 6.75 -1.67 -10.12
CA ALA A 433 7.53 -2.66 -10.85
C ALA A 433 9.06 -2.47 -10.75
N MET A 434 9.55 -1.26 -11.01
CA MET A 434 10.99 -1.04 -11.22
C MET A 434 11.85 -1.21 -9.97
N PRO A 435 11.49 -0.70 -8.78
CA PRO A 435 12.27 -0.89 -7.57
C PRO A 435 12.44 -2.37 -7.21
N TYR A 436 11.38 -3.16 -7.37
CA TYR A 436 11.42 -4.60 -7.11
C TYR A 436 12.26 -5.36 -8.13
N ALA A 437 12.19 -4.98 -9.41
CA ALA A 437 13.03 -5.55 -10.45
C ALA A 437 14.52 -5.26 -10.21
N ILE A 438 14.87 -4.04 -9.79
CA ILE A 438 16.23 -3.66 -9.45
C ILE A 438 16.73 -4.45 -8.23
N LEU A 439 15.90 -4.58 -7.18
CA LEU A 439 16.25 -5.37 -6.01
C LEU A 439 16.45 -6.84 -6.35
N ALA A 440 15.50 -7.46 -7.06
CA ALA A 440 15.58 -8.88 -7.43
C ALA A 440 16.83 -9.24 -8.23
N SER A 441 17.32 -8.29 -9.05
CA SER A 441 18.53 -8.48 -9.87
C SER A 441 19.84 -8.31 -9.08
N ASN A 442 19.80 -7.65 -7.90
CA ASN A 442 21.00 -7.25 -7.17
C ASN A 442 21.08 -7.82 -5.74
N LEU A 443 20.11 -8.63 -5.35
CA LEU A 443 20.08 -9.26 -4.03
C LEU A 443 20.32 -10.77 -4.11
N PRO A 444 20.96 -11.38 -3.09
CA PRO A 444 21.08 -12.82 -2.98
C PRO A 444 19.70 -13.49 -2.97
N GLN A 445 19.48 -14.47 -3.84
CA GLN A 445 18.19 -15.17 -3.98
C GLN A 445 17.72 -15.81 -2.65
N ALA A 446 18.67 -16.33 -1.84
CA ALA A 446 18.38 -16.93 -0.55
C ALA A 446 17.77 -15.96 0.49
N LYS A 447 17.97 -14.64 0.34
CA LYS A 447 17.48 -13.60 1.25
C LYS A 447 16.47 -12.66 0.60
N LEU A 448 16.07 -12.93 -0.63
CA LEU A 448 15.21 -12.04 -1.41
C LEU A 448 13.87 -11.76 -0.70
N GLY A 449 13.22 -12.79 -0.15
CA GLY A 449 11.95 -12.64 0.57
C GLY A 449 12.04 -11.73 1.79
N ILE A 450 13.09 -11.89 2.60
CA ILE A 450 13.33 -11.05 3.79
C ILE A 450 13.56 -9.60 3.38
N TYR A 451 14.41 -9.36 2.38
CA TYR A 451 14.68 -8.00 1.92
C TYR A 451 13.46 -7.34 1.24
N MET A 452 12.63 -8.10 0.54
CA MET A 452 11.36 -7.58 -0.01
C MET A 452 10.40 -7.19 1.11
N GLY A 453 10.30 -7.99 2.18
CA GLY A 453 9.51 -7.65 3.36
C GLY A 453 10.02 -6.39 4.07
N LEU A 454 11.34 -6.25 4.26
CA LEU A 454 11.94 -5.05 4.83
C LEU A 454 11.75 -3.81 3.93
N PHE A 455 11.70 -4.01 2.62
CA PHE A 455 11.49 -2.91 1.67
C PHE A 455 10.10 -2.27 1.81
N ASN A 456 9.10 -3.02 2.27
CA ASN A 456 7.76 -2.48 2.56
C ASN A 456 7.78 -1.42 3.68
N ILE A 457 8.76 -1.42 4.57
CA ILE A 457 8.93 -0.36 5.58
C ILE A 457 9.10 1.02 4.90
N PHE A 458 9.83 1.06 3.77
CA PHE A 458 10.04 2.29 2.99
C PHE A 458 8.83 2.72 2.16
N ILE A 459 7.78 1.92 2.14
CA ILE A 459 6.46 2.26 1.61
C ILE A 459 5.61 2.87 2.72
N VAL A 460 5.60 2.26 3.88
CA VAL A 460 4.69 2.61 4.98
C VAL A 460 5.15 3.84 5.76
N VAL A 461 6.47 3.94 6.04
CA VAL A 461 7.03 5.07 6.81
C VAL A 461 6.75 6.43 6.17
N PRO A 462 6.96 6.65 4.86
CA PRO A 462 6.62 7.92 4.22
C PRO A 462 5.12 8.26 4.25
N GLN A 463 4.26 7.27 4.10
CA GLN A 463 2.81 7.47 4.21
C GLN A 463 2.43 7.91 5.63
N LEU A 464 3.01 7.28 6.64
CA LEU A 464 2.79 7.66 8.02
C LEU A 464 3.30 9.08 8.32
N LEU A 465 4.45 9.45 7.75
CA LEU A 465 4.98 10.82 7.90
C LEU A 465 4.03 11.84 7.26
N VAL A 466 3.51 11.58 6.08
CA VAL A 466 2.50 12.43 5.44
C VAL A 466 1.24 12.51 6.30
N ALA A 467 0.73 11.38 6.79
CA ALA A 467 -0.47 11.34 7.63
C ALA A 467 -0.34 12.13 8.93
N THR A 468 0.86 12.20 9.51
CA THR A 468 1.09 12.85 10.82
C THR A 468 1.63 14.26 10.73
N VAL A 469 2.37 14.61 9.69
CA VAL A 469 3.08 15.89 9.59
C VAL A 469 2.44 16.86 8.61
N MET A 470 1.85 16.35 7.52
CA MET A 470 1.34 17.20 6.44
C MET A 470 0.24 18.15 6.92
N GLY A 471 -0.67 17.71 7.78
CA GLY A 471 -1.70 18.56 8.35
C GLY A 471 -1.12 19.77 9.08
N SER A 472 -0.11 19.57 9.93
CA SER A 472 0.59 20.68 10.62
C SER A 472 1.29 21.61 9.62
N VAL A 473 1.95 21.05 8.59
CA VAL A 473 2.61 21.86 7.55
C VAL A 473 1.60 22.72 6.79
N MET A 474 0.44 22.16 6.45
CA MET A 474 -0.61 22.89 5.75
C MET A 474 -1.22 23.99 6.63
N LEU A 475 -1.57 23.68 7.87
CA LEU A 475 -2.11 24.66 8.82
C LEU A 475 -1.18 25.84 9.06
N TRP A 476 0.14 25.62 9.09
CA TRP A 476 1.10 26.68 9.38
C TRP A 476 1.48 27.51 8.16
N LEU A 477 1.61 26.90 6.99
CA LEU A 477 2.14 27.54 5.81
C LEU A 477 1.04 27.91 4.80
N PHE A 478 -0.01 27.09 4.68
CA PHE A 478 -1.02 27.21 3.62
C PHE A 478 -2.42 26.81 4.10
N PRO A 479 -2.95 27.45 5.19
CA PRO A 479 -4.22 27.03 5.81
C PRO A 479 -5.38 27.11 4.81
N GLY A 480 -6.10 26.01 4.64
CA GLY A 480 -7.23 25.93 3.71
C GLY A 480 -6.90 25.93 2.22
N GLU A 481 -5.61 25.83 1.87
CA GLU A 481 -5.11 25.90 0.48
C GLU A 481 -4.52 24.56 0.01
N PRO A 482 -5.33 23.51 -0.21
CA PRO A 482 -4.86 22.16 -0.50
C PRO A 482 -4.05 22.05 -1.80
N ILE A 483 -4.12 23.03 -2.69
CA ILE A 483 -3.40 23.05 -3.97
C ILE A 483 -1.87 22.92 -3.77
N TRP A 484 -1.33 23.46 -2.68
CA TRP A 484 0.10 23.39 -2.38
C TRP A 484 0.58 21.97 -2.14
N THR A 485 -0.30 21.05 -1.71
CA THR A 485 0.03 19.64 -1.55
C THR A 485 0.45 18.99 -2.88
N MET A 486 -0.11 19.44 -4.00
CA MET A 486 0.28 18.97 -5.34
C MET A 486 1.70 19.42 -5.70
N LEU A 487 2.12 20.59 -5.25
CA LEU A 487 3.50 21.04 -5.43
C LEU A 487 4.48 20.22 -4.56
N PHE A 488 4.09 19.88 -3.32
CA PHE A 488 4.88 18.96 -2.49
C PHE A 488 4.99 17.57 -3.13
N ALA A 489 3.92 17.05 -3.73
CA ALA A 489 3.93 15.78 -4.46
C ALA A 489 4.86 15.84 -5.68
N ALA A 490 4.78 16.91 -6.47
CA ALA A 490 5.65 17.15 -7.63
C ALA A 490 7.13 17.23 -7.22
N ALA A 491 7.43 17.99 -6.15
CA ALA A 491 8.79 18.09 -5.60
C ALA A 491 9.29 16.72 -5.11
N SER A 492 8.44 15.95 -4.41
CA SER A 492 8.80 14.62 -3.93
C SER A 492 9.17 13.67 -5.07
N TRP A 493 8.37 13.60 -6.14
CA TRP A 493 8.72 12.75 -7.27
C TRP A 493 9.91 13.26 -8.06
N SER A 494 10.12 14.57 -8.14
CA SER A 494 11.34 15.15 -8.71
C SER A 494 12.58 14.75 -7.93
N ILE A 495 12.54 14.81 -6.60
CA ILE A 495 13.63 14.36 -5.72
C ILE A 495 13.86 12.84 -5.89
N ALA A 496 12.79 12.04 -5.95
CA ALA A 496 12.89 10.61 -6.20
C ALA A 496 13.56 10.30 -7.54
N ALA A 497 13.17 11.00 -8.61
CA ALA A 497 13.78 10.86 -9.94
C ALA A 497 15.27 11.20 -9.94
N LEU A 498 15.67 12.27 -9.23
CA LEU A 498 17.08 12.64 -9.06
C LEU A 498 17.84 11.63 -8.19
N ALA A 499 17.21 11.12 -7.13
CA ALA A 499 17.81 10.11 -6.25
C ALA A 499 18.13 8.80 -7.01
N MET A 500 17.43 8.49 -8.10
CA MET A 500 17.74 7.35 -8.95
C MET A 500 19.16 7.40 -9.56
N GLN A 501 19.77 8.58 -9.72
CA GLN A 501 21.16 8.69 -10.18
C GLN A 501 22.13 8.08 -9.15
N ARG A 502 21.82 8.19 -7.85
CA ARG A 502 22.60 7.54 -6.79
C ARG A 502 22.46 6.02 -6.81
N VAL A 503 21.29 5.51 -7.22
CA VAL A 503 21.07 4.07 -7.40
C VAL A 503 21.93 3.58 -8.56
N LYS A 504 21.92 4.28 -9.71
CA LYS A 504 22.74 3.96 -10.88
C LYS A 504 24.24 3.85 -10.55
N ALA A 505 24.73 4.73 -9.69
CA ALA A 505 26.13 4.73 -9.26
C ALA A 505 26.49 3.60 -8.26
N ALA A 506 25.52 2.78 -7.83
CA ALA A 506 25.73 1.64 -6.92
C ALA A 506 25.59 0.27 -7.61
N LEU A 507 25.13 0.26 -8.86
CA LEU A 507 25.04 -0.91 -9.75
C LEU A 507 26.24 -1.00 -10.66
#